data_d74cb973bde0a5dcc9e78cb0a5de90f1
#
_entry.id   d74cb973bde0a5dcc9e78cb0a5de90f1
#
_cell.length_a   1.000
_cell.length_b   1.000
_cell.length_c   1.000
_cell.angle_alpha   90.00
_cell.angle_beta   90.00
_cell.angle_gamma   90.00
#
_symmetry.space_group_name_H-M   'P 1'
#
loop_
_entity.id
_entity.type
_entity.pdbx_description
1 polymer ?
#
loop_
_entity_poly.entity_id
_entity_poly.type
_entity_poly.pdbx_seq_one_letter_code
_entity_poly.pdbx_strand_id
1 'polypeptide(L)'
;GLYFFLLLFAKDKLEMIKYSPYLKPNYKDSNLSPYTDNFKNVKENWEKDPYHYALPLIELIRDKYPEHEIGTHTFSHYYCQEMGQTLEDFKADLTSAVAIAKEKNINLYSLVFPRNQYNPDYLEVCREMGILTYRGNEDAWYYAPDSKEDTTLKKKIYRTLDCYVNISGHNTYNMSDLITKVPYNIRSSRFFRPYMAKGGMLLEYLKLRRIKKS
;
A
#
# COMPACT_ATOMS: atom_id res chain seq x y z
N GLY A 1 -5.71 -12.86 7.74
CA GLY A 1 -5.83 -11.60 7.00
C GLY A 1 -4.54 -10.81 7.05
N LEU A 2 -4.39 -9.87 6.16
CA LEU A 2 -3.23 -8.98 6.07
C LEU A 2 -3.71 -7.54 6.29
N TYR A 3 -3.10 -6.85 7.26
CA TYR A 3 -3.46 -5.49 7.62
C TYR A 3 -2.30 -4.54 7.33
N PHE A 4 -2.59 -3.42 6.66
CA PHE A 4 -1.62 -2.39 6.34
C PHE A 4 -1.98 -1.10 7.05
N PHE A 5 -1.04 -0.56 7.78
CA PHE A 5 -1.25 0.62 8.59
C PHE A 5 -0.27 1.74 8.22
N LEU A 6 -0.81 2.93 8.12
CA LEU A 6 -0.11 4.21 8.01
C LEU A 6 0.18 4.72 9.41
N LEU A 7 1.17 5.54 9.65
CA LEU A 7 1.41 6.30 10.90
C LEU A 7 0.87 5.68 12.22
N LEU A 8 0.09 4.62 12.10
CA LEU A 8 -0.82 4.05 13.08
C LEU A 8 -0.10 3.26 14.18
N PHE A 9 1.20 2.97 14.00
CA PHE A 9 2.02 2.30 15.01
C PHE A 9 2.39 3.21 16.19
N ALA A 10 2.32 4.53 16.01
CA ALA A 10 2.60 5.46 17.08
C ALA A 10 1.50 5.42 18.14
N LYS A 11 1.87 5.44 19.42
CA LYS A 11 0.93 5.55 20.53
C LYS A 11 0.39 6.97 20.72
N ASP A 12 1.22 7.97 20.37
CA ASP A 12 0.94 9.37 20.53
C ASP A 12 1.74 10.25 19.55
N LYS A 13 1.45 11.55 19.55
CA LYS A 13 2.08 12.54 18.68
C LYS A 13 3.60 12.68 18.91
N LEU A 14 4.07 12.54 20.13
CA LEU A 14 5.49 12.63 20.45
C LEU A 14 6.25 11.45 19.84
N GLU A 15 5.73 10.26 19.96
CA GLU A 15 6.32 9.07 19.35
C GLU A 15 6.28 9.15 17.82
N MET A 16 5.18 9.62 17.22
CA MET A 16 5.08 9.86 15.78
C MET A 16 6.17 10.83 15.29
N ILE A 17 6.41 11.92 16.03
CA ILE A 17 7.47 12.90 15.70
C ILE A 17 8.85 12.26 15.88
N LYS A 18 9.08 11.52 16.95
CA LYS A 18 10.36 10.83 17.23
C LYS A 18 10.78 9.89 16.10
N TYR A 19 9.83 9.16 15.52
CA TYR A 19 10.08 8.19 14.44
C TYR A 19 9.92 8.78 13.04
N SER A 20 9.52 10.05 12.90
CA SER A 20 9.42 10.69 11.59
C SER A 20 10.74 10.62 10.83
N PRO A 21 10.73 10.31 9.53
CA PRO A 21 11.94 10.23 8.74
C PRO A 21 12.68 11.57 8.71
N TYR A 22 14.01 11.50 8.72
CA TYR A 22 14.87 12.69 8.67
C TYR A 22 14.88 13.34 7.29
N LEU A 23 14.72 12.56 6.20
CA LEU A 23 14.45 13.04 4.86
C LEU A 23 12.96 12.88 4.55
N LYS A 24 12.40 13.85 3.85
CA LYS A 24 11.00 13.89 3.47
C LYS A 24 10.86 14.25 2.01
N PRO A 25 9.95 13.61 1.26
CA PRO A 25 9.76 13.91 -0.15
C PRO A 25 9.26 15.34 -0.33
N ASN A 26 9.84 16.04 -1.31
CA ASN A 26 9.41 17.36 -1.74
C ASN A 26 8.51 17.24 -2.98
N TYR A 27 7.32 16.64 -2.80
CA TYR A 27 6.39 16.44 -3.91
C TYR A 27 6.06 17.77 -4.61
N LYS A 28 6.00 17.74 -5.94
CA LYS A 28 5.53 18.87 -6.76
C LYS A 28 4.12 19.32 -6.35
N ASP A 29 3.21 18.37 -6.09
CA ASP A 29 1.92 18.64 -5.45
C ASP A 29 2.10 18.51 -3.93
N SER A 30 2.23 19.64 -3.24
CA SER A 30 2.44 19.69 -1.79
C SER A 30 1.30 19.06 -0.98
N ASN A 31 0.09 18.93 -1.55
CA ASN A 31 -1.03 18.27 -0.90
C ASN A 31 -0.85 16.76 -0.75
N LEU A 32 0.13 16.17 -1.43
CA LEU A 32 0.49 14.76 -1.27
C LEU A 32 1.35 14.50 -0.03
N SER A 33 1.98 15.54 0.50
CA SER A 33 2.83 15.41 1.68
C SER A 33 1.99 15.40 2.96
N PRO A 34 2.06 14.36 3.80
CA PRO A 34 1.37 14.36 5.09
C PRO A 34 2.00 15.34 6.08
N TYR A 35 3.23 15.79 5.83
CA TYR A 35 4.00 16.66 6.73
C TYR A 35 3.58 18.13 6.69
N THR A 36 2.79 18.55 5.71
CA THR A 36 2.29 19.93 5.62
C THR A 36 1.18 20.19 6.63
N ASP A 37 -0.02 19.66 6.39
CA ASP A 37 -1.19 19.97 7.20
C ASP A 37 -1.65 18.79 8.07
N ASN A 38 -1.52 17.54 7.58
CA ASN A 38 -2.01 16.39 8.31
C ASN A 38 -1.27 16.22 9.66
N PHE A 39 0.05 16.29 9.66
CA PHE A 39 0.84 16.18 10.89
C PHE A 39 0.53 17.28 11.91
N LYS A 40 0.19 18.48 11.47
CA LYS A 40 -0.21 19.58 12.37
C LYS A 40 -1.56 19.31 13.03
N ASN A 41 -2.50 18.74 12.26
CA ASN A 41 -3.88 18.53 12.65
C ASN A 41 -4.12 17.24 13.45
N VAL A 42 -3.17 16.29 13.43
CA VAL A 42 -3.24 15.07 14.26
C VAL A 42 -3.25 15.46 15.73
N LYS A 43 -4.21 14.93 16.50
CA LYS A 43 -4.33 15.14 17.93
C LYS A 43 -3.28 14.35 18.72
N GLU A 44 -3.31 14.43 20.05
CA GLU A 44 -2.21 13.94 20.86
C GLU A 44 -2.07 12.42 20.89
N ASN A 45 -3.20 11.69 20.90
CA ASN A 45 -3.19 10.25 21.14
C ASN A 45 -4.47 9.56 20.61
N TRP A 46 -4.55 8.24 20.79
CA TRP A 46 -5.67 7.40 20.38
C TRP A 46 -7.04 7.87 20.89
N GLU A 47 -7.15 8.25 22.16
CA GLU A 47 -8.43 8.65 22.76
C GLU A 47 -9.02 9.89 22.07
N LYS A 48 -8.14 10.77 21.59
CA LYS A 48 -8.54 12.01 20.90
C LYS A 48 -8.60 11.87 19.39
N ASP A 49 -7.89 10.88 18.82
CA ASP A 49 -7.76 10.71 17.38
C ASP A 49 -7.60 9.24 16.95
N PRO A 50 -8.65 8.44 17.08
CA PRO A 50 -8.58 7.01 16.74
C PRO A 50 -8.43 6.74 15.22
N TYR A 51 -8.51 7.77 14.39
CA TYR A 51 -8.31 7.64 12.94
C TYR A 51 -6.85 7.74 12.51
N HIS A 52 -5.99 8.36 13.32
CA HIS A 52 -4.57 8.50 13.04
C HIS A 52 -3.69 7.59 13.91
N TYR A 53 -4.19 7.09 15.02
CA TYR A 53 -3.49 6.16 15.88
C TYR A 53 -4.26 4.85 15.95
N ALA A 54 -3.61 3.71 15.73
CA ALA A 54 -4.29 2.42 15.79
C ALA A 54 -3.51 1.38 16.61
N LEU A 55 -2.54 1.78 17.40
CA LEU A 55 -1.74 0.84 18.17
C LEU A 55 -2.59 -0.13 19.01
N PRO A 56 -3.64 0.31 19.76
CA PRO A 56 -4.49 -0.61 20.52
C PRO A 56 -5.22 -1.61 19.63
N LEU A 57 -5.61 -1.21 18.41
CA LEU A 57 -6.25 -2.10 17.45
C LEU A 57 -5.25 -3.10 16.85
N ILE A 58 -4.03 -2.66 16.57
CA ILE A 58 -2.94 -3.51 16.08
C ILE A 58 -2.59 -4.57 17.12
N GLU A 59 -2.47 -4.19 18.39
CA GLU A 59 -2.22 -5.09 19.51
C GLU A 59 -3.36 -6.09 19.68
N LEU A 60 -4.60 -5.64 19.59
CA LEU A 60 -5.78 -6.51 19.63
C LEU A 60 -5.78 -7.55 18.49
N ILE A 61 -5.41 -7.15 17.28
CA ILE A 61 -5.32 -8.06 16.12
C ILE A 61 -4.20 -9.08 16.37
N ARG A 62 -3.02 -8.62 16.76
CA ARG A 62 -1.88 -9.50 17.06
C ARG A 62 -2.22 -10.54 18.14
N ASP A 63 -2.88 -10.12 19.21
CA ASP A 63 -3.13 -10.96 20.37
C ASP A 63 -4.30 -11.95 20.14
N LYS A 64 -5.34 -11.53 19.40
CA LYS A 64 -6.50 -12.38 19.13
C LYS A 64 -6.39 -13.23 17.87
N TYR A 65 -5.57 -12.79 16.90
CA TYR A 65 -5.45 -13.40 15.59
C TYR A 65 -3.97 -13.53 15.20
N PRO A 66 -3.18 -14.34 15.92
CA PRO A 66 -1.74 -14.47 15.70
C PRO A 66 -1.37 -15.04 14.32
N GLU A 67 -2.33 -15.65 13.63
CA GLU A 67 -2.20 -16.11 12.25
C GLU A 67 -2.29 -14.98 11.21
N HIS A 68 -2.66 -13.77 11.64
CA HIS A 68 -2.72 -12.63 10.75
C HIS A 68 -1.38 -11.89 10.69
N GLU A 69 -0.95 -11.58 9.50
CA GLU A 69 0.25 -10.78 9.28
C GLU A 69 -0.09 -9.28 9.35
N ILE A 70 0.80 -8.53 10.00
CA ILE A 70 0.76 -7.07 10.03
C ILE A 70 1.83 -6.57 9.07
N GLY A 71 1.41 -5.96 7.97
CA GLY A 71 2.29 -5.37 6.97
C GLY A 71 2.35 -3.84 7.06
N THR A 72 3.16 -3.24 6.20
CA THR A 72 3.30 -1.78 6.13
C THR A 72 2.70 -1.18 4.87
N HIS A 73 2.26 0.07 4.97
CA HIS A 73 1.88 0.93 3.86
C HIS A 73 2.82 2.16 3.82
N THR A 74 4.10 1.93 4.15
CA THR A 74 5.14 2.92 4.44
C THR A 74 4.87 3.73 5.71
N PHE A 75 5.77 4.61 6.13
CA PHE A 75 5.53 5.46 7.31
C PHE A 75 4.56 6.59 7.00
N SER A 76 4.77 7.28 5.88
CA SER A 76 4.06 8.51 5.54
C SER A 76 3.07 8.37 4.37
N HIS A 77 2.68 7.13 3.98
CA HIS A 77 1.92 6.91 2.75
C HIS A 77 2.69 7.38 1.51
N TYR A 78 3.94 6.95 1.41
CA TYR A 78 4.89 7.44 0.44
C TYR A 78 4.51 7.09 -1.01
N TYR A 79 4.53 8.06 -1.90
CA TYR A 79 4.19 7.90 -3.31
C TYR A 79 5.43 7.78 -4.18
N CYS A 80 5.75 6.57 -4.64
CA CYS A 80 6.99 6.26 -5.35
C CYS A 80 7.03 6.73 -6.81
N GLN A 81 5.94 7.22 -7.39
CA GLN A 81 5.86 7.67 -8.79
C GLN A 81 5.54 9.17 -8.92
N GLU A 82 5.35 9.87 -7.81
CA GLU A 82 5.05 11.30 -7.86
C GLU A 82 6.34 12.12 -7.98
N MET A 83 6.27 13.24 -8.72
CA MET A 83 7.44 14.11 -8.92
C MET A 83 7.90 14.76 -7.61
N GLY A 84 9.21 14.83 -7.41
CA GLY A 84 9.83 15.48 -6.24
C GLY A 84 10.10 14.53 -5.07
N GLN A 85 10.04 13.22 -5.32
CA GLN A 85 10.51 12.21 -4.40
C GLN A 85 11.82 11.57 -4.89
N THR A 86 12.57 10.94 -3.99
CA THR A 86 13.83 10.26 -4.29
C THR A 86 13.92 8.90 -3.63
N LEU A 87 14.88 8.07 -4.06
CA LEU A 87 15.18 6.79 -3.43
C LEU A 87 15.58 6.96 -1.96
N GLU A 88 16.34 7.99 -1.65
CA GLU A 88 16.83 8.32 -0.31
C GLU A 88 15.67 8.69 0.62
N ASP A 89 14.71 9.48 0.13
CA ASP A 89 13.50 9.81 0.87
C ASP A 89 12.67 8.56 1.17
N PHE A 90 12.52 7.67 0.17
CA PHE A 90 11.83 6.39 0.35
C PHE A 90 12.54 5.50 1.37
N LYS A 91 13.87 5.41 1.29
CA LYS A 91 14.68 4.63 2.24
C LYS A 91 14.50 5.18 3.67
N ALA A 92 14.50 6.49 3.85
CA ALA A 92 14.28 7.12 5.14
C ALA A 92 12.86 6.84 5.67
N ASP A 93 11.85 6.91 4.82
CA ASP A 93 10.45 6.63 5.17
C ASP A 93 10.24 5.16 5.59
N LEU A 94 10.75 4.22 4.80
CA LEU A 94 10.63 2.79 5.11
C LEU A 94 11.45 2.41 6.37
N THR A 95 12.62 3.02 6.57
CA THR A 95 13.40 2.85 7.79
C THR A 95 12.61 3.27 9.02
N SER A 96 11.92 4.39 8.95
CA SER A 96 11.04 4.87 10.03
C SER A 96 9.89 3.90 10.31
N ALA A 97 9.25 3.37 9.25
CA ALA A 97 8.18 2.38 9.39
C ALA A 97 8.67 1.09 10.09
N VAL A 98 9.81 0.58 9.67
CA VAL A 98 10.41 -0.63 10.27
C VAL A 98 10.84 -0.37 11.71
N ALA A 99 11.45 0.79 12.00
CA ALA A 99 11.92 1.13 13.34
C ALA A 99 10.78 1.21 14.35
N ILE A 100 9.68 1.90 14.03
CA ILE A 100 8.54 2.02 14.94
C ILE A 100 7.81 0.68 15.13
N ALA A 101 7.68 -0.14 14.09
CA ALA A 101 7.09 -1.47 14.19
C ALA A 101 7.94 -2.38 15.09
N LYS A 102 9.25 -2.35 14.93
CA LYS A 102 10.19 -3.12 15.74
C LYS A 102 10.13 -2.72 17.23
N GLU A 103 9.96 -1.45 17.54
CA GLU A 103 9.73 -0.97 18.91
C GLU A 103 8.48 -1.60 19.55
N LYS A 104 7.50 -1.99 18.73
CA LYS A 104 6.27 -2.68 19.15
C LYS A 104 6.37 -4.20 19.05
N ASN A 105 7.58 -4.75 18.86
CA ASN A 105 7.83 -6.18 18.65
C ASN A 105 7.05 -6.75 17.43
N ILE A 106 6.91 -5.94 16.37
CA ILE A 106 6.27 -6.34 15.11
C ILE A 106 7.33 -6.35 14.01
N ASN A 107 7.49 -7.51 13.36
CA ASN A 107 8.32 -7.64 12.18
C ASN A 107 7.46 -7.40 10.93
N LEU A 108 7.92 -6.52 10.06
CA LEU A 108 7.25 -6.21 8.81
C LEU A 108 7.86 -7.05 7.68
N TYR A 109 7.10 -7.99 7.13
CA TYR A 109 7.53 -8.83 6.02
C TYR A 109 6.83 -8.47 4.71
N SER A 110 5.73 -7.72 4.77
CA SER A 110 4.95 -7.34 3.59
C SER A 110 4.71 -5.84 3.50
N LEU A 111 4.67 -5.37 2.25
CA LEU A 111 4.46 -3.97 1.90
C LEU A 111 3.36 -3.83 0.86
N VAL A 112 2.44 -2.91 1.06
CA VAL A 112 1.57 -2.39 0.00
C VAL A 112 2.02 -0.98 -0.34
N PHE A 113 2.46 -0.78 -1.57
CA PHE A 113 2.79 0.57 -2.04
C PHE A 113 1.53 1.45 -2.13
N PRO A 114 1.53 2.66 -1.56
CA PRO A 114 0.42 3.60 -1.69
C PRO A 114 0.01 3.82 -3.14
N ARG A 115 -1.30 3.83 -3.39
CA ARG A 115 -1.91 3.89 -4.75
C ARG A 115 -1.42 2.81 -5.72
N ASN A 116 -0.80 1.74 -5.24
CA ASN A 116 -0.10 0.73 -6.04
C ASN A 116 1.02 1.33 -6.93
N GLN A 117 1.59 2.44 -6.52
CA GLN A 117 2.72 3.09 -7.19
C GLN A 117 4.04 2.44 -6.75
N TYR A 118 4.25 1.17 -7.05
CA TYR A 118 5.55 0.57 -6.78
C TYR A 118 6.59 1.05 -7.81
N ASN A 119 7.84 1.15 -7.36
CA ASN A 119 8.98 1.43 -8.22
C ASN A 119 9.93 0.23 -8.17
N PRO A 120 10.23 -0.43 -9.31
CA PRO A 120 11.14 -1.56 -9.35
C PRO A 120 12.53 -1.24 -8.74
N ASP A 121 13.03 -0.03 -8.93
CA ASP A 121 14.34 0.41 -8.43
C ASP A 121 14.36 0.49 -6.89
N TYR A 122 13.19 0.56 -6.25
CA TYR A 122 13.06 0.65 -4.78
C TYR A 122 12.92 -0.71 -4.10
N LEU A 123 12.78 -1.79 -4.88
CA LEU A 123 12.60 -3.14 -4.33
C LEU A 123 13.86 -3.64 -3.60
N GLU A 124 15.04 -3.17 -4.01
CA GLU A 124 16.27 -3.52 -3.31
C GLU A 124 16.28 -2.92 -1.89
N VAL A 125 15.84 -1.68 -1.73
CA VAL A 125 15.66 -1.06 -0.40
C VAL A 125 14.67 -1.85 0.44
N CYS A 126 13.56 -2.32 -0.16
CA CYS A 126 12.60 -3.18 0.54
C CYS A 126 13.27 -4.46 1.04
N ARG A 127 14.09 -5.11 0.19
CA ARG A 127 14.84 -6.33 0.55
C ARG A 127 15.83 -6.09 1.69
N GLU A 128 16.59 -4.99 1.62
CA GLU A 128 17.54 -4.59 2.68
C GLU A 128 16.85 -4.38 4.03
N MET A 129 15.60 -3.90 4.02
CA MET A 129 14.79 -3.66 5.21
C MET A 129 14.03 -4.90 5.71
N GLY A 130 14.21 -6.06 5.06
CA GLY A 130 13.58 -7.33 5.46
C GLY A 130 12.16 -7.54 4.93
N ILE A 131 11.71 -6.72 3.99
CA ILE A 131 10.42 -6.92 3.31
C ILE A 131 10.55 -8.07 2.31
N LEU A 132 9.79 -9.12 2.51
CA LEU A 132 9.82 -10.35 1.71
C LEU A 132 8.79 -10.33 0.57
N THR A 133 7.69 -9.61 0.76
CA THR A 133 6.57 -9.59 -0.19
C THR A 133 6.04 -8.18 -0.39
N TYR A 134 5.55 -7.90 -1.58
CA TYR A 134 4.83 -6.65 -1.84
C TYR A 134 3.64 -6.87 -2.76
N ARG A 135 2.65 -6.00 -2.67
CA ARG A 135 1.53 -5.99 -3.60
C ARG A 135 1.88 -5.17 -4.83
N GLY A 136 2.09 -5.85 -5.96
CA GLY A 136 2.28 -5.22 -7.26
C GLY A 136 0.99 -5.07 -8.05
N ASN A 137 1.14 -4.72 -9.33
CA ASN A 137 0.07 -4.59 -10.30
C ASN A 137 0.08 -5.78 -11.27
N GLU A 138 -1.01 -5.99 -12.00
CA GLU A 138 -1.11 -6.95 -13.08
C GLU A 138 -0.18 -6.55 -14.25
N ASP A 139 0.30 -7.54 -15.03
CA ASP A 139 1.22 -7.34 -16.15
C ASP A 139 0.52 -6.82 -17.43
N ALA A 140 -0.33 -5.82 -17.28
CA ALA A 140 -0.94 -5.16 -18.42
C ALA A 140 -0.56 -3.67 -18.41
N TRP A 141 -0.27 -3.11 -19.57
CA TRP A 141 0.20 -1.73 -19.72
C TRP A 141 -0.70 -0.70 -19.00
N TYR A 142 -2.01 -0.95 -18.99
CA TYR A 142 -2.98 -0.07 -18.32
C TYR A 142 -3.00 -0.24 -16.80
N TYR A 143 -2.31 -1.24 -16.25
CA TYR A 143 -2.10 -1.42 -14.81
C TYR A 143 -0.69 -1.01 -14.36
N ALA A 144 0.19 -0.64 -15.29
CA ALA A 144 1.51 -0.14 -14.93
C ALA A 144 1.40 0.99 -13.89
N PRO A 145 2.31 1.05 -12.90
CA PRO A 145 2.31 2.11 -11.90
C PRO A 145 2.53 3.46 -12.56
N ASP A 146 1.74 4.44 -12.16
CA ASP A 146 1.78 5.80 -12.69
C ASP A 146 1.66 6.82 -11.57
N SER A 147 2.19 8.02 -11.83
CA SER A 147 1.80 9.21 -11.06
C SER A 147 0.31 9.53 -11.25
N LYS A 148 -0.21 10.42 -10.42
CA LYS A 148 -1.59 10.90 -10.58
C LYS A 148 -1.78 11.65 -11.91
N GLU A 149 -0.77 12.40 -12.33
CA GLU A 149 -0.78 13.20 -13.57
C GLU A 149 -0.73 12.31 -14.82
N ASP A 150 0.01 11.19 -14.79
CA ASP A 150 0.22 10.32 -15.94
C ASP A 150 -0.92 9.34 -16.21
N THR A 151 -1.88 9.24 -15.30
CA THR A 151 -3.03 8.34 -15.46
C THR A 151 -4.00 8.85 -16.53
N THR A 152 -3.87 8.36 -17.76
CA THR A 152 -4.68 8.77 -18.91
C THR A 152 -6.11 8.23 -18.84
N LEU A 153 -7.04 8.93 -19.55
CA LEU A 153 -8.43 8.46 -19.72
C LEU A 153 -8.47 7.07 -20.37
N LYS A 154 -7.57 6.80 -21.31
CA LYS A 154 -7.44 5.49 -21.98
C LYS A 154 -7.15 4.38 -20.96
N LYS A 155 -6.20 4.56 -20.05
CA LYS A 155 -5.91 3.59 -18.98
C LYS A 155 -7.13 3.37 -18.08
N LYS A 156 -7.86 4.44 -17.74
CA LYS A 156 -9.08 4.33 -16.90
C LYS A 156 -10.16 3.50 -17.59
N ILE A 157 -10.39 3.72 -18.89
CA ILE A 157 -11.35 2.95 -19.68
C ILE A 157 -10.96 1.47 -19.70
N TYR A 158 -9.71 1.15 -20.04
CA TYR A 158 -9.25 -0.24 -20.08
C TYR A 158 -9.33 -0.93 -18.72
N ARG A 159 -8.93 -0.28 -17.64
CA ARG A 159 -9.10 -0.78 -16.26
C ARG A 159 -10.56 -1.05 -15.91
N THR A 160 -11.48 -0.21 -16.40
CA THR A 160 -12.92 -0.40 -16.18
C THR A 160 -13.44 -1.57 -16.99
N LEU A 161 -13.13 -1.64 -18.28
CA LEU A 161 -13.53 -2.75 -19.16
C LEU A 161 -13.00 -4.08 -18.64
N ASP A 162 -11.74 -4.12 -18.20
CA ASP A 162 -11.11 -5.34 -17.68
C ASP A 162 -11.79 -5.90 -16.42
N CYS A 163 -12.55 -5.08 -15.70
CA CYS A 163 -13.37 -5.56 -14.59
C CYS A 163 -14.58 -6.40 -15.05
N TYR A 164 -15.02 -6.25 -16.28
CA TYR A 164 -16.20 -6.93 -16.83
C TYR A 164 -15.82 -7.99 -17.86
N VAL A 165 -14.81 -7.71 -18.65
CA VAL A 165 -14.31 -8.60 -19.70
C VAL A 165 -12.85 -8.92 -19.40
N ASN A 166 -12.46 -10.18 -19.46
CA ASN A 166 -11.09 -10.59 -19.14
C ASN A 166 -10.13 -10.18 -20.27
N ILE A 167 -9.66 -8.91 -20.24
CA ILE A 167 -8.70 -8.37 -21.22
C ILE A 167 -7.27 -8.67 -20.78
N SER A 168 -6.99 -8.62 -19.45
CA SER A 168 -5.66 -8.89 -18.89
C SER A 168 -5.28 -10.37 -18.84
N GLY A 169 -6.22 -11.26 -19.19
CA GLY A 169 -5.98 -12.71 -19.12
C GLY A 169 -6.12 -13.28 -17.70
N HIS A 170 -5.58 -14.46 -17.50
CA HIS A 170 -5.57 -15.11 -16.19
C HIS A 170 -4.41 -14.58 -15.35
N ASN A 171 -4.74 -14.04 -14.17
CA ASN A 171 -3.77 -13.53 -13.20
C ASN A 171 -3.47 -14.59 -12.12
N THR A 172 -3.36 -15.84 -12.52
CA THR A 172 -2.91 -16.95 -11.68
C THR A 172 -1.41 -17.14 -11.81
N TYR A 173 -0.74 -17.42 -10.71
CA TYR A 173 0.70 -17.59 -10.65
C TYR A 173 1.05 -18.95 -10.11
N ASN A 174 2.08 -19.57 -10.70
CA ASN A 174 2.68 -20.74 -10.10
C ASN A 174 3.56 -20.28 -8.92
N MET A 175 3.37 -20.90 -7.75
CA MET A 175 4.18 -20.55 -6.55
C MET A 175 5.68 -20.77 -6.77
N SER A 176 6.09 -21.70 -7.64
CA SER A 176 7.49 -21.90 -8.00
C SER A 176 8.12 -20.66 -8.65
N ASP A 177 7.35 -19.89 -9.39
CA ASP A 177 7.85 -18.70 -10.10
C ASP A 177 8.02 -17.50 -9.17
N LEU A 178 7.38 -17.54 -7.99
CA LEU A 178 7.48 -16.51 -6.96
C LEU A 178 8.76 -16.65 -6.12
N ILE A 179 9.32 -17.85 -6.01
CA ILE A 179 10.44 -18.16 -5.11
C ILE A 179 11.78 -17.56 -5.59
N THR A 180 11.88 -17.12 -6.84
CA THR A 180 13.15 -16.70 -7.43
C THR A 180 13.50 -15.22 -7.25
N LYS A 181 12.55 -14.37 -6.81
CA LYS A 181 12.75 -12.92 -6.68
C LYS A 181 12.20 -12.40 -5.37
N VAL A 182 13.06 -12.05 -4.43
CA VAL A 182 12.72 -11.35 -3.18
C VAL A 182 12.93 -9.85 -3.39
N PRO A 183 11.99 -8.98 -3.02
CA PRO A 183 10.64 -9.27 -2.49
C PRO A 183 9.70 -9.88 -3.53
N TYR A 184 8.87 -10.81 -3.07
CA TYR A 184 7.87 -11.45 -3.93
C TYR A 184 6.73 -10.52 -4.25
N ASN A 185 6.35 -10.44 -5.54
CA ASN A 185 5.17 -9.69 -5.96
C ASN A 185 3.91 -10.53 -5.73
N ILE A 186 3.14 -10.21 -4.71
CA ILE A 186 1.81 -10.78 -4.48
C ILE A 186 0.79 -9.83 -5.11
N ARG A 187 0.26 -10.20 -6.28
CA ARG A 187 -0.74 -9.39 -6.98
C ARG A 187 -2.10 -9.60 -6.33
N SER A 188 -2.77 -8.51 -6.01
CA SER A 188 -4.13 -8.58 -5.49
C SER A 188 -5.15 -8.58 -6.61
N SER A 189 -6.13 -9.45 -6.48
CA SER A 189 -7.34 -9.39 -7.32
C SER A 189 -8.05 -8.04 -7.10
N ARG A 190 -8.37 -7.33 -8.19
CA ARG A 190 -9.04 -6.01 -8.17
C ARG A 190 -10.57 -6.10 -8.24
N PHE A 191 -11.15 -7.24 -7.95
CA PHE A 191 -12.54 -7.52 -8.25
C PHE A 191 -13.57 -6.73 -7.44
N PHE A 192 -13.19 -6.11 -6.33
CA PHE A 192 -14.16 -5.38 -5.49
C PHE A 192 -13.79 -3.91 -5.33
N ARG A 193 -14.35 -3.09 -6.22
CA ARG A 193 -14.45 -1.64 -5.96
C ARG A 193 -15.92 -1.29 -5.76
N PRO A 194 -16.33 -0.70 -4.62
CA PRO A 194 -17.75 -0.43 -4.31
C PRO A 194 -18.49 0.39 -5.35
N TYR A 195 -17.82 1.31 -6.05
CA TYR A 195 -18.43 2.13 -7.11
C TYR A 195 -18.77 1.34 -8.39
N MET A 196 -18.15 0.16 -8.58
CA MET A 196 -18.45 -0.71 -9.72
C MET A 196 -19.66 -1.62 -9.46
N ALA A 197 -20.17 -1.68 -8.25
CA ALA A 197 -21.39 -2.42 -7.90
C ALA A 197 -22.69 -1.71 -8.41
N LYS A 198 -22.60 -0.48 -8.88
CA LYS A 198 -23.77 0.33 -9.31
C LYS A 198 -24.22 0.09 -10.76
N GLY A 199 -23.79 -0.97 -11.40
CA GLY A 199 -24.03 -1.20 -12.84
C GLY A 199 -25.27 -2.03 -13.20
N GLY A 200 -26.15 -2.34 -12.23
CA GLY A 200 -27.31 -3.21 -12.45
C GLY A 200 -26.97 -4.71 -12.50
N MET A 201 -27.99 -5.55 -12.46
CA MET A 201 -27.87 -7.02 -12.33
C MET A 201 -26.98 -7.69 -13.40
N LEU A 202 -27.06 -7.21 -14.65
CA LEU A 202 -26.27 -7.79 -15.75
C LEU A 202 -24.75 -7.57 -15.56
N LEU A 203 -24.35 -6.36 -15.15
CA LEU A 203 -22.95 -6.05 -14.91
C LEU A 203 -22.40 -6.77 -13.66
N GLU A 204 -23.21 -6.93 -12.65
CA GLU A 204 -22.86 -7.76 -11.48
C GLU A 204 -22.69 -9.23 -11.84
N TYR A 205 -23.58 -9.76 -12.67
CA TYR A 205 -23.47 -11.13 -13.18
C TYR A 205 -22.17 -11.34 -13.98
N LEU A 206 -21.82 -10.42 -14.86
CA LEU A 206 -20.58 -10.49 -15.65
C LEU A 206 -19.33 -10.45 -14.74
N LYS A 207 -19.32 -9.62 -13.71
CA LYS A 207 -18.26 -9.60 -12.70
C LYS A 207 -18.13 -10.94 -11.96
N LEU A 208 -19.24 -11.45 -11.46
CA LEU A 208 -19.25 -12.72 -10.74
C LEU A 208 -18.81 -13.88 -11.63
N ARG A 209 -19.21 -13.88 -12.91
CA ARG A 209 -18.77 -14.87 -13.88
C ARG A 209 -17.26 -14.81 -14.12
N ARG A 210 -16.68 -13.60 -14.11
CA ARG A 210 -15.24 -13.44 -14.23
C ARG A 210 -14.50 -13.95 -12.99
N ILE A 211 -14.95 -13.60 -11.79
CA ILE A 211 -14.37 -14.07 -10.52
C ILE A 211 -14.33 -15.59 -10.46
N LYS A 212 -15.36 -16.27 -10.95
CA LYS A 212 -15.40 -17.74 -11.00
C LYS A 212 -14.43 -18.36 -12.02
N LYS A 213 -13.89 -17.58 -12.95
CA LYS A 213 -12.96 -18.05 -14.00
C LYS A 213 -11.51 -17.65 -13.75
N SER A 214 -11.25 -16.78 -12.77
CA SER A 214 -9.92 -16.37 -12.30
C SER A 214 -9.52 -17.17 -11.06
#